data_a01d144630cf1170ef61efe89ad61ae9
#
_entry.id   a01d144630cf1170ef61efe89ad61ae9
#
_cell.length_a   1.000
_cell.length_b   1.000
_cell.length_c   1.000
_cell.angle_alpha   90.00
_cell.angle_beta   90.00
_cell.angle_gamma   90.00
#
_symmetry.space_group_name_H-M   'P 1'
#
loop_
_entity.id
_entity.type
_entity.pdbx_description
1 polymer ?
#
loop_
_entity_poly.entity_id
_entity_poly.type
_entity_poly.pdbx_seq_one_letter_code
_entity_poly.pdbx_strand_id
1 'polypeptide(L)'
;VRTSLLLAGVAVGLCLVGVAGLGAWNVQVVTGASGPVRDTADGFLREVAAGDADRAYGRLCAEARSRWSGPGFAAWLATPPQVTGYEITDVSVATSGGRPRGTVRVRLIREGGGGEDRELPVVREDDGWRVCGDPW
;
A
#
# COMPACT_ATOMS: atom_id res chain seq x y z
N VAL A 1 -45.75 -33.56 -1.74
CA VAL A 1 -45.68 -32.09 -1.39
C VAL A 1 -44.61 -31.85 -0.33
N ARG A 2 -44.52 -32.66 0.71
CA ARG A 2 -43.52 -32.46 1.78
C ARG A 2 -42.06 -32.75 1.33
N THR A 3 -41.84 -33.69 0.43
CA THR A 3 -40.53 -34.04 -0.13
C THR A 3 -40.02 -32.97 -1.09
N SER A 4 -40.89 -32.32 -1.86
CA SER A 4 -40.51 -31.24 -2.76
C SER A 4 -40.07 -29.97 -2.04
N LEU A 5 -40.64 -29.66 -0.88
CA LEU A 5 -40.26 -28.53 -0.05
C LEU A 5 -38.88 -28.73 0.60
N LEU A 6 -38.53 -29.96 0.98
CA LEU A 6 -37.22 -30.26 1.56
C LEU A 6 -36.10 -30.15 0.51
N LEU A 7 -36.35 -30.61 -0.71
CA LEU A 7 -35.37 -30.46 -1.82
C LEU A 7 -35.15 -29.02 -2.21
N ALA A 8 -36.19 -28.17 -2.22
CA ALA A 8 -36.06 -26.77 -2.50
C ALA A 8 -35.25 -26.04 -1.42
N GLY A 9 -35.44 -26.39 -0.15
CA GLY A 9 -34.71 -25.80 0.95
C GLY A 9 -33.21 -26.12 0.93
N VAL A 10 -32.86 -27.36 0.56
CA VAL A 10 -31.44 -27.77 0.46
C VAL A 10 -30.73 -27.07 -0.71
N ALA A 11 -31.38 -26.92 -1.85
CA ALA A 11 -30.83 -26.23 -3.01
C ALA A 11 -30.57 -24.76 -2.75
N VAL A 12 -31.48 -24.05 -2.07
CA VAL A 12 -31.30 -22.66 -1.69
C VAL A 12 -30.20 -22.49 -0.65
N GLY A 13 -30.11 -23.40 0.31
CA GLY A 13 -29.05 -23.39 1.32
C GLY A 13 -27.65 -23.57 0.73
N LEU A 14 -27.48 -24.46 -0.25
CA LEU A 14 -26.20 -24.70 -0.93
C LEU A 14 -25.77 -23.48 -1.78
N CYS A 15 -26.71 -22.79 -2.45
CA CYS A 15 -26.39 -21.60 -3.19
C CYS A 15 -25.93 -20.43 -2.29
N LEU A 16 -26.56 -20.27 -1.12
CA LEU A 16 -26.19 -19.21 -0.18
C LEU A 16 -24.80 -19.44 0.44
N VAL A 17 -24.47 -20.67 0.76
CA VAL A 17 -23.13 -21.02 1.28
C VAL A 17 -22.05 -20.81 0.21
N GLY A 18 -22.33 -21.14 -1.04
CA GLY A 18 -21.41 -20.96 -2.15
C GLY A 18 -21.06 -19.47 -2.39
N VAL A 19 -22.07 -18.60 -2.39
CA VAL A 19 -21.87 -17.15 -2.62
C VAL A 19 -21.16 -16.49 -1.44
N ALA A 20 -21.51 -16.86 -0.21
CA ALA A 20 -20.83 -16.34 0.98
C ALA A 20 -19.36 -16.78 1.05
N GLY A 21 -19.05 -18.03 0.66
CA GLY A 21 -17.68 -18.53 0.64
C GLY A 21 -16.79 -17.83 -0.36
N LEU A 22 -17.28 -17.54 -1.56
CA LEU A 22 -16.53 -16.83 -2.60
C LEU A 22 -16.31 -15.35 -2.24
N GLY A 23 -17.31 -14.69 -1.65
CA GLY A 23 -17.20 -13.31 -1.19
C GLY A 23 -16.18 -13.15 -0.06
N ALA A 24 -16.18 -14.07 0.93
CA ALA A 24 -15.23 -14.04 2.03
C ALA A 24 -13.79 -14.29 1.57
N TRP A 25 -13.57 -15.14 0.58
CA TRP A 25 -12.25 -15.40 0.00
C TRP A 25 -11.67 -14.15 -0.67
N ASN A 26 -12.45 -13.45 -1.47
CA ASN A 26 -12.01 -12.22 -2.14
C ASN A 26 -11.68 -11.09 -1.16
N VAL A 27 -12.45 -10.93 -0.11
CA VAL A 27 -12.20 -9.92 0.93
C VAL A 27 -10.89 -10.22 1.68
N GLN A 28 -10.59 -11.47 1.98
CA GLN A 28 -9.34 -11.83 2.67
C GLN A 28 -8.09 -11.59 1.82
N VAL A 29 -8.16 -11.81 0.53
CA VAL A 29 -7.02 -11.56 -0.38
C VAL A 29 -6.73 -10.07 -0.48
N VAL A 30 -7.74 -9.22 -0.59
CA VAL A 30 -7.57 -7.76 -0.67
C VAL A 30 -7.11 -7.18 0.66
N THR A 31 -7.69 -7.58 1.79
CA THR A 31 -7.29 -7.10 3.11
C THR A 31 -5.90 -7.63 3.52
N GLY A 32 -5.52 -8.83 3.11
CA GLY A 32 -4.20 -9.41 3.38
C GLY A 32 -3.05 -8.65 2.71
N ALA A 33 -3.27 -8.05 1.53
CA ALA A 33 -2.25 -7.28 0.82
C ALA A 33 -2.17 -5.81 1.26
N SER A 34 -3.27 -5.20 1.71
CA SER A 34 -3.30 -3.79 2.13
C SER A 34 -2.49 -3.51 3.41
N GLY A 35 -2.43 -4.45 4.35
CA GLY A 35 -1.62 -4.36 5.55
C GLY A 35 -0.12 -4.17 5.24
N PRO A 36 0.54 -5.09 4.55
CA PRO A 36 1.94 -4.98 4.19
C PRO A 36 2.27 -3.75 3.34
N VAL A 37 1.38 -3.33 2.44
CA VAL A 37 1.53 -2.10 1.64
C VAL A 37 1.52 -0.87 2.55
N ARG A 38 0.55 -0.79 3.46
CA ARG A 38 0.47 0.29 4.45
C ARG A 38 1.70 0.35 5.34
N ASP A 39 2.15 -0.80 5.86
CA ASP A 39 3.30 -0.88 6.78
C ASP A 39 4.59 -0.45 6.08
N THR A 40 4.76 -0.82 4.81
CA THR A 40 5.92 -0.39 3.99
C THR A 40 5.93 1.12 3.79
N ALA A 41 4.79 1.70 3.42
CA ALA A 41 4.66 3.15 3.25
C ALA A 41 4.85 3.90 4.57
N ASP A 42 4.25 3.42 5.67
CA ASP A 42 4.38 4.01 7.00
C ASP A 42 5.84 4.02 7.47
N GLY A 43 6.55 2.91 7.32
CA GLY A 43 7.96 2.82 7.66
C GLY A 43 8.82 3.82 6.86
N PHE A 44 8.60 3.91 5.54
CA PHE A 44 9.28 4.88 4.68
C PHE A 44 9.00 6.32 5.12
N LEU A 45 7.74 6.67 5.28
CA LEU A 45 7.34 8.03 5.64
C LEU A 45 7.83 8.45 7.04
N ARG A 46 7.87 7.52 7.97
CA ARG A 46 8.42 7.74 9.32
C ARG A 46 9.91 8.08 9.25
N GLU A 47 10.66 7.37 8.44
CA GLU A 47 12.08 7.61 8.23
C GLU A 47 12.33 8.93 7.50
N VAL A 48 11.49 9.27 6.50
CA VAL A 48 11.51 10.56 5.83
C VAL A 48 11.26 11.71 6.83
N ALA A 49 10.22 11.61 7.64
CA ALA A 49 9.89 12.63 8.65
C ALA A 49 10.96 12.75 9.76
N ALA A 50 11.67 11.67 10.05
CA ALA A 50 12.79 11.66 11.00
C ALA A 50 14.10 12.19 10.39
N GLY A 51 14.17 12.40 9.07
CA GLY A 51 15.39 12.78 8.36
C GLY A 51 16.40 11.64 8.21
N ASP A 52 15.98 10.38 8.41
CA ASP A 52 16.84 9.19 8.26
C ASP A 52 16.89 8.76 6.79
N ALA A 53 17.71 9.46 6.03
CA ALA A 53 17.83 9.26 4.58
C ALA A 53 18.31 7.84 4.21
N ASP A 54 19.22 7.27 4.97
CA ASP A 54 19.81 5.95 4.66
C ASP A 54 18.75 4.85 4.77
N ARG A 55 17.94 4.87 5.84
CA ARG A 55 16.88 3.90 6.03
C ARG A 55 15.75 4.08 5.03
N ALA A 56 15.34 5.32 4.80
CA ALA A 56 14.30 5.63 3.80
C ALA A 56 14.74 5.18 2.40
N TYR A 57 15.98 5.45 2.00
CA TYR A 57 16.54 4.99 0.74
C TYR A 57 16.54 3.47 0.59
N GLY A 58 16.84 2.75 1.67
CA GLY A 58 16.79 1.28 1.71
C GLY A 58 15.40 0.69 1.46
N ARG A 59 14.34 1.46 1.66
CA ARG A 59 12.94 1.03 1.39
C ARG A 59 12.49 1.27 -0.04
N LEU A 60 13.30 1.93 -0.85
CA LEU A 60 12.98 2.19 -2.25
C LEU A 60 13.12 0.93 -3.10
N CYS A 61 12.31 0.82 -4.15
CA CYS A 61 12.42 -0.23 -5.14
C CYS A 61 13.71 -0.08 -5.99
N ALA A 62 14.11 -1.15 -6.66
CA ALA A 62 15.31 -1.16 -7.49
C ALA A 62 15.28 -0.09 -8.59
N GLU A 63 14.12 0.13 -9.20
CA GLU A 63 13.93 1.18 -10.20
C GLU A 63 14.17 2.59 -9.64
N ALA A 64 13.61 2.91 -8.48
CA ALA A 64 13.84 4.19 -7.83
C ALA A 64 15.31 4.39 -7.45
N ARG A 65 15.96 3.35 -6.92
CA ARG A 65 17.40 3.38 -6.60
C ARG A 65 18.32 3.48 -7.83
N SER A 66 17.85 3.05 -8.99
CA SER A 66 18.61 3.24 -10.24
C SER A 66 18.62 4.70 -10.72
N ARG A 67 17.58 5.46 -10.38
CA ARG A 67 17.45 6.87 -10.75
C ARG A 67 18.06 7.83 -9.71
N TRP A 68 18.10 7.42 -8.46
CA TRP A 68 18.59 8.20 -7.33
C TRP A 68 19.80 7.53 -6.67
N SER A 69 20.88 8.26 -6.52
CA SER A 69 21.96 7.84 -5.63
C SER A 69 21.56 8.06 -4.16
N GLY A 70 22.16 7.31 -3.23
CA GLY A 70 21.96 7.54 -1.79
C GLY A 70 22.25 8.97 -1.36
N PRO A 71 23.43 9.57 -1.73
CA PRO A 71 23.74 10.96 -1.45
C PRO A 71 22.78 11.96 -2.09
N GLY A 72 22.32 11.70 -3.31
CA GLY A 72 21.33 12.54 -4.00
C GLY A 72 19.98 12.54 -3.30
N PHE A 73 19.52 11.38 -2.87
CA PHE A 73 18.30 11.24 -2.08
C PHE A 73 18.41 11.94 -0.72
N ALA A 74 19.53 11.80 -0.03
CA ALA A 74 19.78 12.48 1.24
C ALA A 74 19.79 14.02 1.09
N ALA A 75 20.41 14.54 0.03
CA ALA A 75 20.43 15.96 -0.26
C ALA A 75 19.03 16.50 -0.57
N TRP A 76 18.25 15.75 -1.34
CA TRP A 76 16.85 16.10 -1.61
C TRP A 76 16.02 16.13 -0.32
N LEU A 77 16.14 15.11 0.52
CA LEU A 77 15.41 15.01 1.80
C LEU A 77 15.75 16.19 2.75
N ALA A 78 16.99 16.65 2.73
CA ALA A 78 17.46 17.78 3.53
C ALA A 78 17.06 19.16 2.98
N THR A 79 16.51 19.21 1.76
CA THR A 79 16.13 20.50 1.13
C THR A 79 14.84 21.05 1.77
N PRO A 80 14.86 22.30 2.32
CA PRO A 80 13.68 22.93 2.88
C PRO A 80 12.61 23.25 1.80
N PRO A 81 11.32 23.25 2.17
CA PRO A 81 10.77 22.87 3.47
C PRO A 81 10.76 21.35 3.65
N GLN A 82 11.35 20.86 4.73
CA GLN A 82 11.45 19.44 5.01
C GLN A 82 10.10 18.86 5.43
N VAL A 83 9.91 17.57 5.17
CA VAL A 83 8.76 16.82 5.68
C VAL A 83 8.95 16.57 7.17
N THR A 84 8.01 17.03 8.00
CA THR A 84 8.04 16.90 9.45
C THR A 84 7.00 15.93 9.99
N GLY A 85 6.01 15.57 9.17
CA GLY A 85 4.96 14.63 9.53
C GLY A 85 4.19 14.14 8.31
N TYR A 86 3.30 13.20 8.53
CA TYR A 86 2.46 12.64 7.48
C TYR A 86 1.19 12.01 8.04
N GLU A 87 0.21 11.84 7.17
CA GLU A 87 -1.02 11.11 7.44
C GLU A 87 -1.33 10.20 6.24
N ILE A 88 -1.53 8.91 6.47
CA ILE A 88 -1.99 7.98 5.44
C ILE A 88 -3.51 8.07 5.37
N THR A 89 -4.02 8.58 4.26
CA THR A 89 -5.45 8.84 4.05
C THR A 89 -6.17 7.71 3.33
N ASP A 90 -5.47 6.95 2.47
CA ASP A 90 -6.05 5.82 1.75
C ASP A 90 -4.98 4.81 1.33
N VAL A 91 -5.37 3.54 1.20
CA VAL A 91 -4.53 2.45 0.70
C VAL A 91 -5.34 1.60 -0.26
N SER A 92 -4.87 1.45 -1.48
CA SER A 92 -5.47 0.59 -2.49
C SER A 92 -4.44 -0.41 -3.02
N VAL A 93 -4.90 -1.60 -3.37
CA VAL A 93 -4.07 -2.65 -3.98
C VAL A 93 -4.77 -3.17 -5.21
N ALA A 94 -4.06 -3.24 -6.31
CA ALA A 94 -4.53 -3.77 -7.58
C ALA A 94 -3.49 -4.71 -8.18
N THR A 95 -3.92 -5.63 -9.03
CA THR A 95 -3.01 -6.48 -9.79
C THR A 95 -2.85 -5.89 -11.19
N SER A 96 -1.61 -5.63 -11.57
CA SER A 96 -1.25 -5.13 -12.91
C SER A 96 -0.18 -6.03 -13.51
N GLY A 97 -0.45 -6.59 -14.69
CA GLY A 97 0.49 -7.49 -15.37
C GLY A 97 0.86 -8.74 -14.56
N GLY A 98 -0.07 -9.27 -13.76
CA GLY A 98 0.14 -10.43 -12.89
C GLY A 98 0.90 -10.14 -11.59
N ARG A 99 1.27 -8.89 -11.33
CA ARG A 99 1.96 -8.46 -10.11
C ARG A 99 1.09 -7.52 -9.27
N PRO A 100 1.03 -7.72 -7.94
CA PRO A 100 0.32 -6.80 -7.08
C PRO A 100 1.07 -5.46 -6.98
N ARG A 101 0.30 -4.37 -7.05
CA ARG A 101 0.76 -2.99 -6.83
C ARG A 101 -0.13 -2.31 -5.84
N GLY A 102 0.47 -1.62 -4.90
CA GLY A 102 -0.22 -0.76 -3.97
C GLY A 102 -0.09 0.71 -4.36
N THR A 103 -1.09 1.50 -4.02
CA THR A 103 -1.04 2.96 -4.04
C THR A 103 -1.48 3.46 -2.69
N VAL A 104 -0.64 4.23 -2.05
CA VAL A 104 -0.91 4.83 -0.74
C VAL A 104 -1.07 6.33 -0.93
N ARG A 105 -2.24 6.86 -0.57
CA ARG A 105 -2.45 8.31 -0.51
C ARG A 105 -2.00 8.82 0.84
N VAL A 106 -1.18 9.85 0.78
CA VAL A 106 -0.61 10.47 1.98
C VAL A 106 -0.78 11.97 1.91
N ARG A 107 -1.01 12.56 3.06
CA ARG A 107 -0.85 14.00 3.27
C ARG A 107 0.46 14.22 3.98
N LEU A 108 1.39 14.90 3.32
CA LEU A 108 2.66 15.30 3.89
C LEU A 108 2.50 16.62 4.63
N ILE A 109 3.13 16.71 5.79
CA ILE A 109 3.22 17.94 6.57
C ILE A 109 4.65 18.41 6.48
N ARG A 110 4.82 19.65 6.01
CA ARG A 110 6.14 20.28 5.86
C ARG A 110 6.39 21.31 6.93
N GLU A 111 7.63 21.70 7.10
CA GLU A 111 8.02 22.84 7.93
C GLU A 111 7.15 24.06 7.58
N GLY A 112 6.64 24.74 8.61
CA GLY A 112 5.71 25.84 8.44
C GLY A 112 4.23 25.43 8.42
N GLY A 113 3.91 24.13 8.50
CA GLY A 113 2.54 23.61 8.65
C GLY A 113 1.77 23.43 7.34
N GLY A 114 2.40 23.57 6.19
CA GLY A 114 1.79 23.29 4.89
C GLY A 114 1.52 21.79 4.71
N GLY A 115 0.31 21.44 4.21
CA GLY A 115 -0.07 20.07 3.85
C GLY A 115 -0.06 19.88 2.34
N GLU A 116 0.44 18.73 1.89
CA GLU A 116 0.53 18.36 0.47
C GLU A 116 0.07 16.92 0.29
N ASP A 117 -0.94 16.72 -0.58
CA ASP A 117 -1.45 15.39 -0.88
C ASP A 117 -0.60 14.73 -1.97
N ARG A 118 -0.14 13.51 -1.73
CA ARG A 118 0.69 12.71 -2.64
C ARG A 118 0.20 11.28 -2.74
N GLU A 119 0.54 10.65 -3.86
CA GLU A 119 0.38 9.22 -4.05
C GLU A 119 1.75 8.54 -4.03
N LEU A 120 1.84 7.48 -3.25
CA LEU A 120 3.05 6.71 -3.06
C LEU A 120 2.85 5.31 -3.63
N PRO A 121 3.43 4.98 -4.78
CA PRO A 121 3.37 3.63 -5.32
C PRO A 121 4.20 2.66 -4.47
N VAL A 122 3.64 1.48 -4.22
CA VAL A 122 4.31 0.40 -3.50
C VAL A 122 4.24 -0.85 -4.34
N VAL A 123 5.38 -1.45 -4.63
CA VAL A 123 5.49 -2.62 -5.50
C VAL A 123 6.04 -3.82 -4.75
N ARG A 124 5.69 -5.02 -5.20
CA ARG A 124 6.24 -6.26 -4.68
C ARG A 124 7.49 -6.64 -5.46
N GLU A 125 8.62 -6.70 -4.76
CA GLU A 125 9.87 -7.31 -5.25
C GLU A 125 10.09 -8.68 -4.59
N ASP A 126 11.13 -9.41 -4.98
CA ASP A 126 11.38 -10.77 -4.49
C ASP A 126 11.59 -10.84 -2.97
N ASP A 127 12.18 -9.80 -2.38
CA ASP A 127 12.48 -9.68 -0.95
C ASP A 127 11.40 -8.94 -0.13
N GLY A 128 10.30 -8.51 -0.76
CA GLY A 128 9.20 -7.86 -0.06
C GLY A 128 8.61 -6.65 -0.80
N TRP A 129 7.80 -5.88 -0.08
CA TRP A 129 7.20 -4.67 -0.58
C TRP A 129 8.19 -3.50 -0.52
N ARG A 130 8.21 -2.66 -1.56
CA ARG A 130 9.10 -1.51 -1.70
C ARG A 130 8.35 -0.29 -2.18
N VAL A 131 8.76 0.87 -1.71
CA VAL A 131 8.25 2.15 -2.21
C VAL A 131 8.86 2.45 -3.57
N CYS A 132 8.03 2.73 -4.57
CA CYS A 132 8.47 2.90 -5.94
C CYS A 132 7.79 4.10 -6.56
N GLY A 133 8.46 5.22 -6.55
CA GLY A 133 7.97 6.45 -7.13
C GLY A 133 9.08 7.48 -7.19
N ASP A 134 8.84 8.55 -7.92
CA ASP A 134 9.75 9.68 -7.90
C ASP A 134 9.61 10.41 -6.57
N PRO A 135 10.71 10.83 -5.95
CA PRO A 135 10.64 11.76 -4.85
C PRO A 135 9.97 13.06 -5.32
N TRP A 136 9.07 13.56 -4.55
CA TRP A 136 8.23 14.69 -4.83
C TRP A 136 8.66 15.99 -4.16
#